data_74901a5fee0f578389a2a4d0627195e7
#
_entry.id   74901a5fee0f578389a2a4d0627195e7
#
_cell.length_a   1.000
_cell.length_b   1.000
_cell.length_c   1.000
_cell.angle_alpha   90.00
_cell.angle_beta   90.00
_cell.angle_gamma   90.00
#
_symmetry.space_group_name_H-M   'P 1'
#
loop_
_entity.id
_entity.type
_entity.pdbx_description
1 polymer ?
#
loop_
_entity_poly.entity_id
_entity_poly.type
_entity_poly.pdbx_seq_one_letter_code
_entity_poly.pdbx_strand_id
1 'polypeptide(L)'
;MQEAPVKVLLVGVDIGQEADFEHSMEELASLAEAAEKEVVGQIVQRLDHVNKALYIGTGKVDEVRRLAEERGAQEVVFDNSLTPSQVRNLGKELELTVIDRTNLILDIFAIRAQTRESKLQVETARLQYMLPRLVGMYDALSRQGGASGSMSNRGTGEKKLELDRRKIEHRITELKKELEDVSRTRDVQRRKRQQSRTPQVALVGYTNAGKSTILNRMVEQFGELPEKTVMEKDMLFATLETSVRSIDTGHNKPFFLTDTVGFIHKLPHGLVKAFRSTLEEVKYADLLVQVVDFSDENYRQQMQVTADTLKELEAGDIPQIVVYN
;
A
#
# COMPACT_ATOMS: atom_id res chain seq x y z
N MET A 1 -26.13 -2.81 -9.15
CA MET A 1 -26.39 -2.02 -7.92
C MET A 1 -25.01 -1.81 -7.31
N GLN A 2 -24.52 -0.57 -7.22
CA GLN A 2 -23.31 -0.30 -6.44
C GLN A 2 -23.68 -0.52 -4.97
N GLU A 3 -22.93 -1.38 -4.28
CA GLU A 3 -23.05 -1.50 -2.83
C GLU A 3 -22.70 -0.15 -2.20
N ALA A 4 -23.40 0.22 -1.13
CA ALA A 4 -23.09 1.45 -0.40
C ALA A 4 -21.67 1.36 0.15
N PRO A 5 -20.90 2.48 0.16
CA PRO A 5 -19.54 2.48 0.66
C PRO A 5 -19.49 2.05 2.15
N VAL A 6 -18.49 1.28 2.52
CA VAL A 6 -18.28 0.84 3.90
C VAL A 6 -17.91 2.06 4.74
N LYS A 7 -18.67 2.31 5.82
CA LYS A 7 -18.43 3.41 6.74
C LYS A 7 -17.30 3.08 7.70
N VAL A 8 -16.31 3.96 7.79
CA VAL A 8 -15.10 3.75 8.60
C VAL A 8 -14.86 4.87 9.59
N LEU A 9 -14.43 4.51 10.79
CA LEU A 9 -13.93 5.42 11.79
C LEU A 9 -12.41 5.36 11.83
N LEU A 10 -11.74 6.50 11.69
CA LEU A 10 -10.28 6.58 11.72
C LEU A 10 -9.78 6.74 13.15
N VAL A 11 -8.70 6.03 13.48
CA VAL A 11 -8.04 6.12 14.79
C VAL A 11 -6.55 6.33 14.60
N GLY A 12 -6.02 7.41 15.19
CA GLY A 12 -4.60 7.71 15.19
C GLY A 12 -4.04 7.81 16.61
N VAL A 13 -2.79 7.37 16.77
CA VAL A 13 -2.06 7.49 18.05
C VAL A 13 -0.78 8.28 17.80
N ASP A 14 -0.72 9.47 18.39
CA ASP A 14 0.48 10.31 18.41
C ASP A 14 1.36 9.90 19.61
N ILE A 15 2.56 9.39 19.31
CA ILE A 15 3.58 9.05 20.31
C ILE A 15 4.71 10.07 20.37
N GLY A 16 4.51 11.24 19.78
CA GLY A 16 5.48 12.33 19.77
C GLY A 16 6.72 12.08 18.89
N GLN A 17 6.70 11.08 18.03
CA GLN A 17 7.79 10.75 17.10
C GLN A 17 7.57 11.27 15.68
N GLU A 18 6.37 11.72 15.37
CA GLU A 18 5.99 12.22 14.06
C GLU A 18 6.02 13.75 14.06
N ALA A 19 6.70 14.32 13.08
CA ALA A 19 6.81 15.78 12.96
C ALA A 19 5.46 16.42 12.58
N ASP A 20 4.60 15.68 11.87
CA ASP A 20 3.28 16.13 11.43
C ASP A 20 2.26 14.99 11.51
N PHE A 21 1.70 14.83 12.69
CA PHE A 21 0.68 13.81 12.94
C PHE A 21 -0.68 14.18 12.31
N GLU A 22 -1.02 15.47 12.24
CA GLU A 22 -2.27 15.94 11.64
C GLU A 22 -2.30 15.57 10.14
N HIS A 23 -1.22 15.84 9.42
CA HIS A 23 -1.08 15.44 8.03
C HIS A 23 -1.18 13.91 7.83
N SER A 24 -0.63 13.11 8.77
CA SER A 24 -0.78 11.63 8.71
C SER A 24 -2.23 11.20 8.77
N MET A 25 -3.06 11.88 9.56
CA MET A 25 -4.50 11.59 9.66
C MET A 25 -5.29 12.05 8.43
N GLU A 26 -4.93 13.18 7.83
CA GLU A 26 -5.50 13.63 6.55
C GLU A 26 -5.16 12.66 5.41
N GLU A 27 -3.92 12.21 5.38
CA GLU A 27 -3.49 11.19 4.42
C GLU A 27 -4.22 9.86 4.64
N LEU A 28 -4.47 9.45 5.90
CA LEU A 28 -5.26 8.27 6.20
C LEU A 28 -6.71 8.39 5.69
N ALA A 29 -7.31 9.58 5.82
CA ALA A 29 -8.64 9.85 5.27
C ALA A 29 -8.64 9.72 3.74
N SER A 30 -7.66 10.31 3.06
CA SER A 30 -7.50 10.18 1.60
C SER A 30 -7.25 8.73 1.16
N LEU A 31 -6.53 7.92 1.97
CA LEU A 31 -6.39 6.48 1.73
C LEU A 31 -7.72 5.74 1.87
N ALA A 32 -8.55 6.09 2.86
CA ALA A 32 -9.86 5.47 3.02
C ALA A 32 -10.78 5.77 1.83
N GLU A 33 -10.79 7.01 1.34
CA GLU A 33 -11.50 7.41 0.13
C GLU A 33 -10.99 6.66 -1.12
N ALA A 34 -9.65 6.51 -1.27
CA ALA A 34 -9.06 5.75 -2.35
C ALA A 34 -9.41 4.25 -2.31
N ALA A 35 -9.73 3.71 -1.12
CA ALA A 35 -10.26 2.38 -0.89
C ALA A 35 -11.78 2.29 -1.03
N GLU A 36 -12.44 3.34 -1.56
CA GLU A 36 -13.89 3.42 -1.74
C GLU A 36 -14.68 3.29 -0.43
N LYS A 37 -14.09 3.77 0.70
CA LYS A 37 -14.70 3.78 2.03
C LYS A 37 -15.18 5.20 2.39
N GLU A 38 -16.26 5.29 3.18
CA GLU A 38 -16.81 6.55 3.69
C GLU A 38 -16.26 6.83 5.10
N VAL A 39 -15.51 7.92 5.26
CA VAL A 39 -15.01 8.33 6.58
C VAL A 39 -16.11 9.04 7.35
N VAL A 40 -16.58 8.45 8.44
CA VAL A 40 -17.67 8.99 9.25
C VAL A 40 -17.20 9.73 10.52
N GLY A 41 -15.90 9.68 10.81
CA GLY A 41 -15.28 10.40 11.92
C GLY A 41 -13.84 9.99 12.16
N GLN A 42 -13.19 10.70 13.05
CA GLN A 42 -11.82 10.38 13.48
C GLN A 42 -11.65 10.57 14.97
N ILE A 43 -10.79 9.75 15.56
CA ILE A 43 -10.37 9.83 16.97
C ILE A 43 -8.86 9.81 17.04
N VAL A 44 -8.31 10.70 17.86
CA VAL A 44 -6.88 10.80 18.11
C VAL A 44 -6.59 10.60 19.59
N GLN A 45 -5.49 9.92 19.88
CA GLN A 45 -4.97 9.81 21.23
C GLN A 45 -3.48 10.13 21.25
N ARG A 46 -3.07 11.01 22.16
CA ARG A 46 -1.65 11.24 22.45
C ARG A 46 -1.21 10.35 23.60
N LEU A 47 -0.12 9.62 23.42
CA LEU A 47 0.43 8.68 24.41
C LEU A 47 1.96 8.76 24.40
N ASP A 48 2.56 8.66 25.59
CA ASP A 48 4.02 8.46 25.68
C ASP A 48 4.41 7.03 25.29
N HIS A 49 3.53 6.06 25.58
CA HIS A 49 3.74 4.65 25.25
C HIS A 49 2.42 3.99 24.87
N VAL A 50 2.44 3.20 23.80
CA VAL A 50 1.27 2.45 23.33
C VAL A 50 0.94 1.28 24.26
N ASN A 51 -0.35 0.98 24.38
CA ASN A 51 -0.79 -0.21 25.12
C ASN A 51 -0.41 -1.48 24.33
N LYS A 52 0.27 -2.41 25.01
CA LYS A 52 0.75 -3.64 24.36
C LYS A 52 -0.39 -4.53 23.84
N ALA A 53 -1.55 -4.52 24.50
CA ALA A 53 -2.69 -5.38 24.16
C ALA A 53 -3.68 -4.73 23.18
N LEU A 54 -3.93 -3.41 23.31
CA LEU A 54 -5.00 -2.69 22.61
C LEU A 54 -4.48 -1.52 21.77
N TYR A 55 -3.17 -1.22 21.79
CA TYR A 55 -2.52 -0.08 21.17
C TYR A 55 -2.92 1.28 21.78
N ILE A 56 -4.21 1.48 22.06
CA ILE A 56 -4.81 2.66 22.73
C ILE A 56 -5.17 2.36 24.19
N GLY A 57 -5.46 3.40 24.96
CA GLY A 57 -5.93 3.23 26.33
C GLY A 57 -7.34 2.63 26.41
N THR A 58 -7.66 1.91 27.49
CA THR A 58 -8.98 1.26 27.66
C THR A 58 -10.14 2.24 27.59
N GLY A 59 -10.04 3.42 28.25
CA GLY A 59 -11.07 4.46 28.16
C GLY A 59 -11.23 5.01 26.72
N LYS A 60 -10.16 5.00 25.91
CA LYS A 60 -10.24 5.40 24.51
C LYS A 60 -10.95 4.33 23.65
N VAL A 61 -10.85 3.04 24.01
CA VAL A 61 -11.61 1.98 23.35
C VAL A 61 -13.11 2.21 23.49
N ASP A 62 -13.57 2.61 24.69
CA ASP A 62 -14.98 2.90 24.94
C ASP A 62 -15.47 4.15 24.16
N GLU A 63 -14.60 5.15 23.99
CA GLU A 63 -14.87 6.31 23.16
C GLU A 63 -14.99 5.95 21.67
N VAL A 64 -14.08 5.11 21.17
CA VAL A 64 -14.11 4.58 19.79
C VAL A 64 -15.41 3.80 19.56
N ARG A 65 -15.78 2.91 20.48
CA ARG A 65 -17.02 2.11 20.40
C ARG A 65 -18.25 3.03 20.31
N ARG A 66 -18.39 3.98 21.21
CA ARG A 66 -19.54 4.92 21.23
C ARG A 66 -19.64 5.72 19.94
N LEU A 67 -18.53 6.30 19.48
CA LEU A 67 -18.55 7.09 18.26
C LEU A 67 -18.82 6.22 17.01
N ALA A 68 -18.32 4.99 16.98
CA ALA A 68 -18.61 4.05 15.91
C ALA A 68 -20.10 3.71 15.83
N GLU A 69 -20.74 3.44 16.98
CA GLU A 69 -22.18 3.21 17.07
C GLU A 69 -22.99 4.44 16.64
N GLU A 70 -22.67 5.63 17.16
CA GLU A 70 -23.35 6.90 16.82
C GLU A 70 -23.28 7.23 15.33
N ARG A 71 -22.16 6.94 14.69
CA ARG A 71 -21.91 7.25 13.26
C ARG A 71 -22.25 6.10 12.33
N GLY A 72 -22.59 4.94 12.87
CA GLY A 72 -22.88 3.73 12.09
C GLY A 72 -21.64 3.20 11.35
N ALA A 73 -20.45 3.33 11.93
CA ALA A 73 -19.23 2.78 11.38
C ALA A 73 -19.28 1.25 11.38
N GLN A 74 -18.81 0.64 10.31
CA GLN A 74 -18.73 -0.81 10.11
C GLN A 74 -17.32 -1.35 10.34
N GLU A 75 -16.32 -0.46 10.19
CA GLU A 75 -14.91 -0.79 10.39
C GLU A 75 -14.21 0.35 11.14
N VAL A 76 -13.11 0.00 11.82
CA VAL A 76 -12.19 0.95 12.45
C VAL A 76 -10.83 0.81 11.79
N VAL A 77 -10.27 1.93 11.32
CA VAL A 77 -9.01 1.99 10.61
C VAL A 77 -7.97 2.71 11.45
N PHE A 78 -6.89 2.03 11.81
CA PHE A 78 -5.77 2.62 12.55
C PHE A 78 -4.71 3.15 11.61
N ASP A 79 -4.21 4.35 11.87
CA ASP A 79 -3.08 4.95 11.13
C ASP A 79 -1.77 4.18 11.37
N ASN A 80 -1.61 3.65 12.55
CA ASN A 80 -0.42 2.93 12.97
C ASN A 80 -0.53 1.44 12.64
N SER A 81 0.61 0.81 12.33
CA SER A 81 0.66 -0.64 12.14
C SER A 81 0.35 -1.38 13.43
N LEU A 82 -0.58 -2.31 13.38
CA LEU A 82 -1.01 -3.12 14.52
C LEU A 82 -0.42 -4.53 14.46
N THR A 83 -0.05 -5.04 15.62
CA THR A 83 0.28 -6.46 15.75
C THR A 83 -0.97 -7.34 15.59
N PRO A 84 -0.83 -8.62 15.17
CA PRO A 84 -1.95 -9.54 15.07
C PRO A 84 -2.79 -9.64 16.34
N SER A 85 -2.13 -9.60 17.52
CA SER A 85 -2.80 -9.65 18.83
C SER A 85 -3.62 -8.39 19.09
N GLN A 86 -3.11 -7.21 18.71
CA GLN A 86 -3.82 -5.95 18.88
C GLN A 86 -5.07 -5.88 17.99
N VAL A 87 -4.95 -6.24 16.71
CA VAL A 87 -6.10 -6.29 15.78
C VAL A 87 -7.20 -7.18 16.35
N ARG A 88 -6.84 -8.39 16.81
CA ARG A 88 -7.80 -9.31 17.40
C ARG A 88 -8.44 -8.77 18.68
N ASN A 89 -7.63 -8.24 19.60
CA ASN A 89 -8.13 -7.76 20.89
C ASN A 89 -9.05 -6.54 20.68
N LEU A 90 -8.65 -5.60 19.82
CA LEU A 90 -9.48 -4.45 19.44
C LEU A 90 -10.78 -4.90 18.77
N GLY A 91 -10.72 -5.82 17.80
CA GLY A 91 -11.92 -6.33 17.13
C GLY A 91 -12.89 -6.99 18.09
N LYS A 92 -12.39 -7.65 19.16
CA LYS A 92 -13.19 -8.27 20.20
C LYS A 92 -13.84 -7.23 21.14
N GLU A 93 -13.06 -6.19 21.52
CA GLU A 93 -13.55 -5.13 22.40
C GLU A 93 -14.52 -4.18 21.68
N LEU A 94 -14.29 -3.90 20.41
CA LEU A 94 -15.11 -2.98 19.61
C LEU A 94 -16.30 -3.67 18.96
N GLU A 95 -16.29 -5.01 18.83
CA GLU A 95 -17.24 -5.81 18.05
C GLU A 95 -17.34 -5.39 16.57
N LEU A 96 -16.26 -4.78 16.05
CA LEU A 96 -16.13 -4.29 14.68
C LEU A 96 -14.88 -4.87 14.00
N THR A 97 -14.88 -4.82 12.69
CA THR A 97 -13.67 -5.10 11.90
C THR A 97 -12.63 -4.02 12.17
N VAL A 98 -11.43 -4.44 12.58
CA VAL A 98 -10.30 -3.53 12.82
C VAL A 98 -9.23 -3.82 11.78
N ILE A 99 -8.85 -2.79 11.04
CA ILE A 99 -7.77 -2.82 10.06
C ILE A 99 -6.75 -1.74 10.38
N ASP A 100 -5.54 -1.89 9.87
CA ASP A 100 -4.51 -0.87 9.96
C ASP A 100 -4.20 -0.26 8.58
N ARG A 101 -3.36 0.78 8.56
CA ARG A 101 -2.92 1.48 7.36
C ARG A 101 -2.36 0.51 6.29
N THR A 102 -1.66 -0.54 6.70
CA THR A 102 -1.11 -1.55 5.77
C THR A 102 -2.22 -2.30 5.04
N ASN A 103 -3.24 -2.73 5.78
CA ASN A 103 -4.37 -3.43 5.18
C ASN A 103 -5.17 -2.51 4.25
N LEU A 104 -5.35 -1.24 4.64
CA LEU A 104 -6.03 -0.24 3.82
C LEU A 104 -5.32 -0.01 2.48
N ILE A 105 -3.97 0.09 2.48
CA ILE A 105 -3.17 0.20 1.26
C ILE A 105 -3.32 -1.07 0.39
N LEU A 106 -3.35 -2.25 1.00
CA LEU A 106 -3.57 -3.51 0.27
C LEU A 106 -4.98 -3.57 -0.36
N ASP A 107 -5.99 -3.01 0.29
CA ASP A 107 -7.34 -2.91 -0.27
C ASP A 107 -7.36 -1.98 -1.49
N ILE A 108 -6.69 -0.82 -1.42
CA ILE A 108 -6.52 0.07 -2.58
C ILE A 108 -5.83 -0.67 -3.73
N PHE A 109 -4.73 -1.37 -3.44
CA PHE A 109 -4.00 -2.12 -4.47
C PHE A 109 -4.86 -3.22 -5.09
N ALA A 110 -5.73 -3.88 -4.32
CA ALA A 110 -6.65 -4.88 -4.84
C ALA A 110 -7.68 -4.28 -5.82
N ILE A 111 -8.16 -3.06 -5.54
CA ILE A 111 -9.07 -2.33 -6.43
C ILE A 111 -8.35 -1.88 -7.71
N ARG A 112 -7.07 -1.49 -7.62
CA ARG A 112 -6.29 -0.95 -8.75
C ARG A 112 -5.64 -2.01 -9.62
N ALA A 113 -5.42 -3.24 -9.13
CA ALA A 113 -4.78 -4.31 -9.87
C ALA A 113 -5.63 -4.77 -11.06
N GLN A 114 -5.18 -4.49 -12.28
CA GLN A 114 -5.88 -4.86 -13.51
C GLN A 114 -5.17 -6.00 -14.26
N THR A 115 -3.83 -5.97 -14.30
CA THR A 115 -3.05 -6.99 -14.97
C THR A 115 -2.97 -8.29 -14.16
N ARG A 116 -2.64 -9.39 -14.84
CA ARG A 116 -2.37 -10.66 -14.15
C ARG A 116 -1.24 -10.52 -13.13
N GLU A 117 -0.18 -9.80 -13.49
CA GLU A 117 0.98 -9.60 -12.60
C GLU A 117 0.60 -8.86 -11.33
N SER A 118 -0.05 -7.69 -11.45
CA SER A 118 -0.46 -6.89 -10.30
C SER A 118 -1.44 -7.65 -9.39
N LYS A 119 -2.37 -8.41 -9.94
CA LYS A 119 -3.29 -9.26 -9.16
C LYS A 119 -2.54 -10.32 -8.36
N LEU A 120 -1.56 -11.01 -8.97
CA LEU A 120 -0.73 -12.00 -8.29
C LEU A 120 0.14 -11.37 -7.19
N GLN A 121 0.70 -10.18 -7.44
CA GLN A 121 1.48 -9.43 -6.44
C GLN A 121 0.62 -9.04 -5.24
N VAL A 122 -0.56 -8.44 -5.49
CA VAL A 122 -1.48 -8.03 -4.42
C VAL A 122 -1.96 -9.24 -3.62
N GLU A 123 -2.37 -10.34 -4.28
CA GLU A 123 -2.79 -11.56 -3.60
C GLU A 123 -1.65 -12.11 -2.73
N THR A 124 -0.43 -12.16 -3.25
CA THR A 124 0.75 -12.61 -2.51
C THR A 124 1.02 -11.74 -1.28
N ALA A 125 1.03 -10.42 -1.46
CA ALA A 125 1.25 -9.46 -0.38
C ALA A 125 0.17 -9.58 0.71
N ARG A 126 -1.09 -9.71 0.30
CA ARG A 126 -2.24 -9.87 1.20
C ARG A 126 -2.15 -11.14 2.03
N LEU A 127 -1.83 -12.26 1.40
CA LEU A 127 -1.64 -13.54 2.10
C LEU A 127 -0.43 -13.51 3.04
N GLN A 128 0.69 -12.89 2.64
CA GLN A 128 1.86 -12.71 3.50
C GLN A 128 1.57 -11.82 4.71
N TYR A 129 0.74 -10.79 4.54
CA TYR A 129 0.30 -9.92 5.61
C TYR A 129 -0.67 -10.63 6.57
N MET A 130 -1.55 -11.47 6.04
CA MET A 130 -2.53 -12.22 6.83
C MET A 130 -1.92 -13.41 7.59
N LEU A 131 -0.90 -14.06 7.04
CA LEU A 131 -0.33 -15.30 7.60
C LEU A 131 0.11 -15.17 9.07
N PRO A 132 0.88 -14.14 9.50
CA PRO A 132 1.23 -13.96 10.91
C PRO A 132 0.00 -13.66 11.79
N ARG A 133 -1.04 -13.04 11.20
CA ARG A 133 -2.28 -12.71 11.92
C ARG A 133 -3.10 -13.96 12.25
N LEU A 134 -3.11 -14.94 11.37
CA LEU A 134 -3.73 -16.25 11.64
C LEU A 134 -2.95 -17.03 12.70
N VAL A 135 -1.64 -17.02 12.66
CA VAL A 135 -0.78 -17.66 13.68
C VAL A 135 -0.99 -17.03 15.04
N GLY A 136 -1.06 -15.69 15.13
CA GLY A 136 -1.35 -14.97 16.38
C GLY A 136 -2.74 -15.26 16.95
N MET A 137 -3.74 -15.55 16.13
CA MET A 137 -5.05 -16.04 16.56
C MET A 137 -4.95 -17.43 17.21
N TYR A 138 -4.09 -18.28 16.70
CA TYR A 138 -3.85 -19.63 17.18
C TYR A 138 -3.24 -19.68 18.58
N ASP A 139 -2.13 -18.98 18.80
CA ASP A 139 -1.43 -18.94 20.09
C ASP A 139 -2.31 -18.43 21.23
N ALA A 140 -3.29 -17.63 20.92
CA ALA A 140 -4.19 -17.08 21.90
C ALA A 140 -5.36 -18.01 22.25
N LEU A 141 -5.87 -18.76 21.27
CA LEU A 141 -6.89 -19.80 21.54
C LEU A 141 -6.29 -20.93 22.38
N SER A 142 -5.02 -21.29 22.13
CA SER A 142 -4.34 -22.31 22.92
C SER A 142 -4.07 -21.88 24.36
N ARG A 143 -3.78 -20.60 24.63
CA ARG A 143 -3.56 -20.06 25.98
C ARG A 143 -4.86 -19.84 26.77
N GLN A 144 -5.95 -19.38 26.12
CA GLN A 144 -7.26 -19.21 26.79
C GLN A 144 -7.93 -20.53 27.15
N GLY A 145 -7.57 -21.62 26.50
CA GLY A 145 -8.08 -22.96 26.79
C GLY A 145 -7.54 -23.60 28.07
N GLY A 146 -6.68 -22.94 28.85
CA GLY A 146 -6.00 -23.50 30.04
C GLY A 146 -6.87 -23.73 31.28
N ALA A 147 -8.07 -23.16 31.41
CA ALA A 147 -8.75 -23.11 32.66
C ALA A 147 -10.04 -23.96 32.84
N SER A 148 -10.72 -24.38 31.77
CA SER A 148 -11.90 -25.28 31.93
C SER A 148 -12.49 -25.68 30.57
N GLY A 149 -12.45 -26.92 30.18
CA GLY A 149 -13.22 -27.40 29.04
C GLY A 149 -12.65 -28.64 28.36
N SER A 150 -13.53 -29.57 28.07
CA SER A 150 -13.34 -30.88 27.46
C SER A 150 -12.24 -30.94 26.36
N MET A 151 -11.33 -31.90 26.51
CA MET A 151 -10.19 -32.20 25.62
C MET A 151 -10.57 -32.44 24.15
N SER A 152 -11.82 -32.71 23.86
CA SER A 152 -12.29 -33.15 22.53
C SER A 152 -12.41 -32.01 21.52
N ASN A 153 -12.73 -30.76 21.93
CA ASN A 153 -12.91 -29.64 21.00
C ASN A 153 -11.63 -28.85 20.69
N ARG A 154 -10.57 -28.99 21.49
CA ARG A 154 -9.27 -28.33 21.29
C ARG A 154 -8.55 -28.85 20.05
N GLY A 155 -8.46 -30.17 19.89
CA GLY A 155 -7.72 -30.77 18.79
C GLY A 155 -8.31 -30.52 17.41
N THR A 156 -9.61 -30.24 17.30
CA THR A 156 -10.27 -29.95 16.02
C THR A 156 -10.07 -28.51 15.55
N GLY A 157 -10.13 -27.53 16.46
CA GLY A 157 -9.86 -26.12 16.15
C GLY A 157 -8.40 -25.88 15.79
N GLU A 158 -7.49 -26.46 16.54
CA GLU A 158 -6.05 -26.42 16.27
C GLU A 158 -5.70 -27.06 14.91
N LYS A 159 -6.22 -28.22 14.61
CA LYS A 159 -6.01 -28.88 13.30
C LYS A 159 -6.56 -28.04 12.15
N LYS A 160 -7.71 -27.39 12.32
CA LYS A 160 -8.32 -26.56 11.28
C LYS A 160 -7.45 -25.33 10.95
N LEU A 161 -7.00 -24.59 11.98
CA LEU A 161 -6.13 -23.42 11.79
C LEU A 161 -4.76 -23.80 11.21
N GLU A 162 -4.17 -24.93 11.62
CA GLU A 162 -2.91 -25.41 11.03
C GLU A 162 -3.11 -25.83 9.57
N LEU A 163 -4.24 -26.42 9.23
CA LEU A 163 -4.58 -26.71 7.83
C LEU A 163 -4.75 -25.42 7.01
N ASP A 164 -5.41 -24.42 7.57
CA ASP A 164 -5.60 -23.13 6.89
C ASP A 164 -4.27 -22.39 6.73
N ARG A 165 -3.39 -22.42 7.72
CA ARG A 165 -2.01 -21.92 7.61
C ARG A 165 -1.27 -22.58 6.45
N ARG A 166 -1.26 -23.92 6.41
CA ARG A 166 -0.58 -24.69 5.34
C ARG A 166 -1.15 -24.40 3.96
N LYS A 167 -2.48 -24.24 3.84
CA LYS A 167 -3.11 -23.84 2.58
C LYS A 167 -2.61 -22.48 2.10
N ILE A 168 -2.52 -21.50 3.02
CA ILE A 168 -2.03 -20.15 2.69
C ILE A 168 -0.54 -20.20 2.31
N GLU A 169 0.30 -20.92 3.06
CA GLU A 169 1.72 -21.08 2.74
C GLU A 169 1.91 -21.73 1.35
N HIS A 170 1.12 -22.77 1.07
CA HIS A 170 1.13 -23.41 -0.25
C HIS A 170 0.70 -22.44 -1.34
N ARG A 171 -0.40 -21.68 -1.12
CA ARG A 171 -0.88 -20.67 -2.07
C ARG A 171 0.14 -19.58 -2.33
N ILE A 172 0.82 -19.08 -1.29
CA ILE A 172 1.92 -18.13 -1.43
C ILE A 172 3.04 -18.69 -2.31
N THR A 173 3.37 -19.97 -2.15
CA THR A 173 4.41 -20.64 -2.95
C THR A 173 4.01 -20.77 -4.42
N GLU A 174 2.75 -21.14 -4.69
CA GLU A 174 2.21 -21.19 -6.05
C GLU A 174 2.23 -19.79 -6.72
N LEU A 175 1.72 -18.77 -6.01
CA LEU A 175 1.69 -17.39 -6.51
C LEU A 175 3.08 -16.86 -6.83
N LYS A 176 4.08 -17.15 -5.99
CA LYS A 176 5.47 -16.77 -6.26
C LYS A 176 6.00 -17.42 -7.53
N LYS A 177 5.70 -18.69 -7.75
CA LYS A 177 6.09 -19.39 -8.99
C LYS A 177 5.42 -18.79 -10.22
N GLU A 178 4.11 -18.48 -10.14
CA GLU A 178 3.41 -17.82 -11.23
C GLU A 178 3.99 -16.42 -11.51
N LEU A 179 4.36 -15.66 -10.47
CA LEU A 179 5.02 -14.36 -10.60
C LEU A 179 6.39 -14.47 -11.29
N GLU A 180 7.19 -15.50 -10.97
CA GLU A 180 8.47 -15.74 -11.65
C GLU A 180 8.27 -15.96 -13.15
N ASP A 181 7.25 -16.72 -13.55
CA ASP A 181 6.96 -16.98 -14.96
C ASP A 181 6.52 -15.69 -15.70
N VAL A 182 5.70 -14.85 -15.08
CA VAL A 182 5.30 -13.54 -15.64
C VAL A 182 6.51 -12.60 -15.72
N SER A 183 7.34 -12.56 -14.68
CA SER A 183 8.55 -11.71 -14.62
C SER A 183 9.54 -12.04 -15.73
N ARG A 184 9.74 -13.32 -16.09
CA ARG A 184 10.60 -13.72 -17.20
C ARG A 184 10.21 -13.09 -18.54
N THR A 185 8.91 -12.98 -18.80
CA THR A 185 8.41 -12.34 -20.02
C THR A 185 8.74 -10.84 -20.02
N ARG A 186 8.59 -10.18 -18.89
CA ARG A 186 8.94 -8.76 -18.69
C ARG A 186 10.44 -8.54 -18.87
N ASP A 187 11.28 -9.41 -18.31
CA ASP A 187 12.73 -9.33 -18.47
C ASP A 187 13.18 -9.41 -19.94
N VAL A 188 12.53 -10.23 -20.74
CA VAL A 188 12.81 -10.30 -22.19
C VAL A 188 12.47 -8.97 -22.87
N GLN A 189 11.32 -8.37 -22.54
CA GLN A 189 10.92 -7.07 -23.11
C GLN A 189 11.88 -5.96 -22.66
N ARG A 190 12.27 -5.94 -21.39
CA ARG A 190 13.24 -4.99 -20.82
C ARG A 190 14.60 -5.10 -21.50
N ARG A 191 15.14 -6.31 -21.67
CA ARG A 191 16.41 -6.53 -22.38
C ARG A 191 16.37 -5.99 -23.81
N LYS A 192 15.24 -6.15 -24.53
CA LYS A 192 15.07 -5.56 -25.86
C LYS A 192 15.13 -4.03 -25.82
N ARG A 193 14.50 -3.37 -24.83
CA ARG A 193 14.58 -1.91 -24.65
C ARG A 193 16.01 -1.45 -24.37
N GLN A 194 16.72 -2.14 -23.48
CA GLN A 194 18.13 -1.84 -23.17
C GLN A 194 19.06 -2.01 -24.39
N GLN A 195 18.80 -2.99 -25.24
CA GLN A 195 19.57 -3.21 -26.47
C GLN A 195 19.35 -2.10 -27.52
N SER A 196 18.20 -1.43 -27.49
CA SER A 196 17.90 -0.32 -28.41
C SER A 196 18.77 0.93 -28.19
N ARG A 197 19.48 1.02 -27.07
CA ARG A 197 20.25 2.21 -26.62
C ARG A 197 19.38 3.48 -26.48
N THR A 198 18.06 3.34 -26.48
CA THR A 198 17.14 4.44 -26.27
C THR A 198 17.14 4.79 -24.78
N PRO A 199 17.39 6.05 -24.39
CA PRO A 199 17.40 6.47 -22.99
C PRO A 199 16.10 6.12 -22.28
N GLN A 200 16.20 5.70 -21.02
CA GLN A 200 15.07 5.35 -20.17
C GLN A 200 14.92 6.37 -19.05
N VAL A 201 13.78 7.04 -19.01
CA VAL A 201 13.44 8.06 -18.01
C VAL A 201 12.28 7.53 -17.17
N ALA A 202 12.40 7.61 -15.86
CA ALA A 202 11.33 7.19 -14.95
C ALA A 202 10.79 8.38 -14.14
N LEU A 203 9.46 8.52 -14.14
CA LEU A 203 8.76 9.45 -13.25
C LEU A 203 8.67 8.84 -11.86
N VAL A 204 9.21 9.50 -10.88
CA VAL A 204 9.19 9.10 -9.47
C VAL A 204 8.62 10.23 -8.61
N GLY A 205 8.18 9.93 -7.41
CA GLY A 205 7.65 10.95 -6.50
C GLY A 205 6.46 10.43 -5.71
N TYR A 206 5.95 11.29 -4.86
CA TYR A 206 4.86 10.97 -3.96
C TYR A 206 3.58 10.58 -4.71
N THR A 207 2.69 9.82 -4.06
CA THR A 207 1.40 9.51 -4.66
C THR A 207 0.62 10.80 -4.89
N ASN A 208 -0.16 10.86 -5.96
CA ASN A 208 -0.93 12.04 -6.39
C ASN A 208 -0.11 13.31 -6.74
N ALA A 209 1.21 13.24 -6.88
CA ALA A 209 2.04 14.40 -7.27
C ALA A 209 1.94 14.78 -8.76
N GLY A 210 1.11 14.12 -9.57
CA GLY A 210 0.88 14.42 -10.98
C GLY A 210 1.75 13.65 -11.98
N LYS A 211 2.40 12.55 -11.58
CA LYS A 211 3.25 11.72 -12.46
C LYS A 211 2.52 11.23 -13.71
N SER A 212 1.35 10.61 -13.53
CA SER A 212 0.55 10.07 -14.64
C SER A 212 0.01 11.18 -15.55
N THR A 213 -0.30 12.34 -15.00
CA THR A 213 -0.71 13.52 -15.76
C THR A 213 0.42 14.01 -16.66
N ILE A 214 1.65 14.08 -16.14
CA ILE A 214 2.82 14.42 -16.96
C ILE A 214 3.04 13.39 -18.07
N LEU A 215 2.96 12.09 -17.74
CA LEU A 215 3.08 11.05 -18.77
C LEU A 215 2.05 11.24 -19.89
N ASN A 216 0.77 11.41 -19.53
CA ASN A 216 -0.31 11.55 -20.51
C ASN A 216 -0.12 12.81 -21.36
N ARG A 217 0.27 13.94 -20.79
CA ARG A 217 0.57 15.16 -21.53
C ARG A 217 1.74 15.00 -22.50
N MET A 218 2.78 14.27 -22.08
CA MET A 218 3.91 13.97 -22.95
C MET A 218 3.49 13.06 -24.12
N VAL A 219 2.64 12.06 -23.86
CA VAL A 219 2.09 11.17 -24.90
C VAL A 219 1.17 11.90 -25.86
N GLU A 220 0.29 12.77 -25.37
CA GLU A 220 -0.60 13.58 -26.20
C GLU A 220 0.19 14.50 -27.15
N GLN A 221 1.29 15.08 -26.69
CA GLN A 221 2.07 16.07 -27.43
C GLN A 221 3.14 15.44 -28.34
N PHE A 222 3.74 14.33 -27.92
CA PHE A 222 4.95 13.76 -28.53
C PHE A 222 4.89 12.24 -28.74
N GLY A 223 3.75 11.59 -28.51
CA GLY A 223 3.60 10.14 -28.70
C GLY A 223 3.51 9.79 -30.19
N GLU A 224 4.13 8.69 -30.58
CA GLU A 224 4.15 8.23 -31.99
C GLU A 224 2.81 7.64 -32.48
N LEU A 225 1.95 7.19 -31.57
CA LEU A 225 0.66 6.56 -31.88
C LEU A 225 -0.42 6.98 -30.87
N PRO A 226 -1.72 6.93 -31.22
CA PRO A 226 -2.81 7.15 -30.27
C PRO A 226 -2.86 5.98 -29.26
N GLU A 227 -1.91 5.99 -28.31
CA GLU A 227 -1.87 5.00 -27.24
C GLU A 227 -2.94 5.29 -26.18
N LYS A 228 -3.40 4.22 -25.52
CA LYS A 228 -4.32 4.39 -24.39
C LYS A 228 -3.67 5.25 -23.30
N THR A 229 -4.33 6.33 -22.94
CA THR A 229 -3.96 7.15 -21.81
C THR A 229 -3.95 6.33 -20.50
N VAL A 230 -3.02 6.64 -19.63
CA VAL A 230 -3.01 6.08 -18.26
C VAL A 230 -4.16 6.70 -17.47
N MET A 231 -4.75 5.95 -16.56
CA MET A 231 -5.82 6.47 -15.72
C MET A 231 -5.31 7.64 -14.86
N GLU A 232 -5.88 8.79 -15.07
CA GLU A 232 -5.72 9.96 -14.20
C GLU A 232 -6.91 10.04 -13.27
N LYS A 233 -6.65 10.04 -11.98
CA LYS A 233 -7.65 10.34 -10.95
C LYS A 233 -6.93 11.12 -9.85
N ASP A 234 -7.60 12.13 -9.33
CA ASP A 234 -7.17 12.87 -8.16
C ASP A 234 -7.40 12.02 -6.90
N MET A 235 -6.57 11.02 -6.74
CA MET A 235 -6.61 10.09 -5.60
C MET A 235 -5.28 9.36 -5.42
N LEU A 236 -5.03 8.93 -4.19
CA LEU A 236 -3.84 8.19 -3.84
C LEU A 236 -3.79 6.84 -4.58
N PHE A 237 -2.60 6.46 -5.05
CA PHE A 237 -2.36 5.22 -5.79
C PHE A 237 -3.28 5.03 -7.02
N ALA A 238 -3.52 6.10 -7.78
CA ALA A 238 -4.25 5.98 -9.05
C ALA A 238 -3.56 5.01 -10.02
N THR A 239 -2.22 4.97 -10.00
CA THR A 239 -1.38 4.07 -10.78
C THR A 239 -0.72 3.03 -9.87
N LEU A 240 -1.00 1.74 -10.13
CA LEU A 240 -0.32 0.60 -9.47
C LEU A 240 0.64 -0.11 -10.43
N GLU A 241 0.44 0.02 -11.73
CA GLU A 241 1.19 -0.65 -12.77
C GLU A 241 2.11 0.31 -13.48
N THR A 242 3.34 -0.11 -13.79
CA THR A 242 4.24 0.71 -14.58
C THR A 242 3.78 0.79 -16.03
N SER A 243 3.73 2.00 -16.57
CA SER A 243 3.41 2.26 -17.97
C SER A 243 4.62 2.86 -18.67
N VAL A 244 5.12 2.19 -19.72
CA VAL A 244 6.25 2.66 -20.52
C VAL A 244 5.74 3.20 -21.84
N ARG A 245 6.15 4.40 -22.25
CA ARG A 245 5.77 5.05 -23.49
C ARG A 245 7.00 5.56 -24.24
N SER A 246 6.96 5.47 -25.57
CA SER A 246 7.96 6.08 -26.43
C SER A 246 7.60 7.55 -26.67
N ILE A 247 8.54 8.43 -26.43
CA ILE A 247 8.39 9.88 -26.60
C ILE A 247 9.43 10.34 -27.63
N ASP A 248 8.97 10.99 -28.70
CA ASP A 248 9.84 11.62 -29.69
C ASP A 248 9.50 13.11 -29.80
N THR A 249 10.37 13.94 -29.28
CA THR A 249 10.21 15.41 -29.33
C THR A 249 10.56 16.02 -30.73
N GLY A 250 10.78 15.22 -31.75
CA GLY A 250 11.09 15.68 -33.09
C GLY A 250 12.55 16.09 -33.32
N HIS A 251 13.42 15.92 -32.31
CA HIS A 251 14.85 16.26 -32.40
C HIS A 251 15.75 15.04 -32.65
N ASN A 252 15.20 13.93 -33.16
CA ASN A 252 15.92 12.65 -33.37
C ASN A 252 16.54 12.10 -32.07
N LYS A 253 15.91 12.34 -30.93
CA LYS A 253 16.33 11.87 -29.62
C LYS A 253 15.14 11.24 -28.86
N PRO A 254 14.58 10.14 -29.37
CA PRO A 254 13.50 9.45 -28.68
C PRO A 254 14.00 8.88 -27.35
N PHE A 255 13.10 8.80 -26.37
CA PHE A 255 13.35 8.15 -25.08
C PHE A 255 12.12 7.42 -24.61
N PHE A 256 12.30 6.45 -23.71
CA PHE A 256 11.20 5.80 -23.02
C PHE A 256 10.90 6.56 -21.75
N LEU A 257 9.64 6.93 -21.55
CA LEU A 257 9.13 7.53 -20.32
C LEU A 257 8.27 6.51 -19.58
N THR A 258 8.64 6.25 -18.33
CA THR A 258 7.97 5.26 -17.47
C THR A 258 7.24 5.96 -16.33
N ASP A 259 5.93 5.76 -16.21
CA ASP A 259 5.17 6.11 -15.00
C ASP A 259 5.32 4.99 -13.96
N THR A 260 5.52 5.36 -12.71
CA THR A 260 5.72 4.42 -11.61
C THR A 260 4.69 4.62 -10.50
N VAL A 261 4.57 3.61 -9.64
CA VAL A 261 3.73 3.69 -8.42
C VAL A 261 4.24 4.85 -7.54
N GLY A 262 3.31 5.67 -7.06
CA GLY A 262 3.65 6.74 -6.13
C GLY A 262 4.10 6.22 -4.76
N PHE A 263 5.04 6.92 -4.14
CA PHE A 263 5.45 6.64 -2.76
C PHE A 263 4.50 7.31 -1.76
N ILE A 264 4.47 6.81 -0.55
CA ILE A 264 3.64 7.34 0.53
C ILE A 264 4.36 7.19 1.86
N HIS A 265 4.03 8.06 2.81
CA HIS A 265 4.54 7.97 4.17
C HIS A 265 4.11 6.66 4.84
N LYS A 266 4.96 6.10 5.69
CA LYS A 266 4.71 4.82 6.40
C LYS A 266 4.39 3.63 5.47
N LEU A 267 4.93 3.63 4.23
CA LEU A 267 4.78 2.46 3.36
C LEU A 267 5.51 1.26 3.99
N PRO A 268 4.81 0.17 4.31
CA PRO A 268 5.45 -0.96 4.98
C PRO A 268 6.51 -1.62 4.10
N HIS A 269 7.70 -1.90 4.65
CA HIS A 269 8.78 -2.60 3.94
C HIS A 269 8.36 -3.92 3.28
N GLY A 270 7.38 -4.63 3.90
CA GLY A 270 6.79 -5.84 3.32
C GLY A 270 6.10 -5.58 1.99
N LEU A 271 5.44 -4.42 1.83
CA LEU A 271 4.80 -4.02 0.58
C LEU A 271 5.83 -3.57 -0.45
N VAL A 272 6.86 -2.81 -0.06
CA VAL A 272 7.98 -2.45 -0.96
C VAL A 272 8.59 -3.71 -1.57
N LYS A 273 8.83 -4.76 -0.76
CA LYS A 273 9.33 -6.06 -1.24
C LYS A 273 8.36 -6.78 -2.17
N ALA A 274 7.07 -6.78 -1.85
CA ALA A 274 6.06 -7.45 -2.67
C ALA A 274 5.88 -6.79 -4.05
N PHE A 275 6.01 -5.46 -4.11
CA PHE A 275 5.92 -4.66 -5.34
C PHE A 275 7.29 -4.31 -5.94
N ARG A 276 8.36 -4.95 -5.45
CA ARG A 276 9.73 -4.69 -5.91
C ARG A 276 9.85 -4.82 -7.42
N SER A 277 9.23 -5.83 -8.04
CA SER A 277 9.31 -6.03 -9.49
C SER A 277 8.65 -4.89 -10.29
N THR A 278 7.61 -4.26 -9.77
CA THR A 278 6.99 -3.07 -10.36
C THR A 278 7.87 -1.83 -10.16
N LEU A 279 8.51 -1.72 -8.99
CA LEU A 279 9.42 -0.62 -8.66
C LEU A 279 10.82 -0.79 -9.27
N GLU A 280 11.19 -2.01 -9.69
CA GLU A 280 12.50 -2.28 -10.31
C GLU A 280 12.72 -1.56 -11.64
N GLU A 281 11.67 -1.13 -12.36
CA GLU A 281 11.85 -0.31 -13.57
C GLU A 281 12.61 0.99 -13.26
N VAL A 282 12.49 1.52 -12.05
CA VAL A 282 13.25 2.70 -11.58
C VAL A 282 14.76 2.44 -11.58
N LYS A 283 15.20 1.23 -11.20
CA LYS A 283 16.64 0.86 -11.16
C LYS A 283 17.32 0.86 -12.51
N TYR A 284 16.55 0.69 -13.58
CA TYR A 284 17.05 0.58 -14.94
C TYR A 284 16.90 1.89 -15.72
N ALA A 285 16.46 2.95 -15.08
CA ALA A 285 16.38 4.27 -15.67
C ALA A 285 17.76 4.91 -15.75
N ASP A 286 18.00 5.64 -16.83
CA ASP A 286 19.21 6.47 -17.02
C ASP A 286 19.02 7.84 -16.33
N LEU A 287 17.77 8.26 -16.12
CA LEU A 287 17.38 9.51 -15.48
C LEU A 287 16.09 9.34 -14.70
N LEU A 288 16.03 9.87 -13.49
CA LEU A 288 14.80 10.01 -12.72
C LEU A 288 14.26 11.43 -12.84
N VAL A 289 12.96 11.55 -13.04
CA VAL A 289 12.23 12.81 -12.94
C VAL A 289 11.36 12.75 -11.69
N GLN A 290 11.83 13.41 -10.64
CA GLN A 290 11.09 13.52 -9.39
C GLN A 290 10.01 14.58 -9.53
N VAL A 291 8.75 14.15 -9.54
CA VAL A 291 7.59 15.04 -9.58
C VAL A 291 7.19 15.36 -8.15
N VAL A 292 7.07 16.65 -7.86
CA VAL A 292 6.77 17.19 -6.54
C VAL A 292 5.51 18.06 -6.66
N ASP A 293 4.51 17.77 -5.85
CA ASP A 293 3.37 18.70 -5.68
C ASP A 293 3.81 19.89 -4.83
N PHE A 294 4.04 21.01 -5.49
CA PHE A 294 4.51 22.24 -4.82
C PHE A 294 3.39 22.98 -4.10
N SER A 295 2.13 22.62 -4.34
CA SER A 295 0.98 23.19 -3.64
C SER A 295 0.79 22.60 -2.24
N ASP A 296 1.36 21.41 -1.97
CA ASP A 296 1.33 20.78 -0.66
C ASP A 296 2.39 21.39 0.28
N GLU A 297 1.98 21.86 1.44
CA GLU A 297 2.89 22.46 2.44
C GLU A 297 3.97 21.48 2.91
N ASN A 298 3.69 20.16 2.85
CA ASN A 298 4.57 19.08 3.26
C ASN A 298 5.45 18.53 2.12
N TYR A 299 5.54 19.21 0.98
CA TYR A 299 6.29 18.74 -0.19
C TYR A 299 7.74 18.33 0.14
N ARG A 300 8.39 19.00 1.10
CA ARG A 300 9.78 18.68 1.51
C ARG A 300 9.87 17.32 2.19
N GLN A 301 8.89 16.98 3.03
CA GLN A 301 8.81 15.68 3.68
C GLN A 301 8.49 14.59 2.64
N GLN A 302 7.61 14.86 1.69
CA GLN A 302 7.30 13.96 0.57
C GLN A 302 8.55 13.71 -0.30
N MET A 303 9.37 14.73 -0.54
CA MET A 303 10.66 14.59 -1.22
C MET A 303 11.61 13.67 -0.43
N GLN A 304 11.66 13.81 0.90
CA GLN A 304 12.49 12.96 1.75
C GLN A 304 12.02 11.50 1.72
N VAL A 305 10.72 11.25 1.83
CA VAL A 305 10.13 9.89 1.70
C VAL A 305 10.48 9.28 0.35
N THR A 306 10.42 10.07 -0.72
CA THR A 306 10.84 9.64 -2.07
C THR A 306 12.32 9.25 -2.09
N ALA A 307 13.20 10.10 -1.54
CA ALA A 307 14.64 9.84 -1.51
C ALA A 307 15.00 8.59 -0.70
N ASP A 308 14.34 8.38 0.45
CA ASP A 308 14.58 7.21 1.29
C ASP A 308 14.09 5.92 0.63
N THR A 309 12.94 5.97 -0.04
CA THR A 309 12.43 4.83 -0.83
C THR A 309 13.35 4.50 -2.01
N LEU A 310 13.87 5.51 -2.72
CA LEU A 310 14.84 5.31 -3.81
C LEU A 310 16.14 4.67 -3.31
N LYS A 311 16.61 5.03 -2.13
CA LYS A 311 17.76 4.36 -1.49
C LYS A 311 17.47 2.90 -1.16
N GLU A 312 16.28 2.60 -0.61
CA GLU A 312 15.84 1.22 -0.33
C GLU A 312 15.76 0.38 -1.61
N LEU A 313 15.40 1.01 -2.72
CA LEU A 313 15.37 0.40 -4.06
C LEU A 313 16.73 0.35 -4.75
N GLU A 314 17.82 0.80 -4.11
CA GLU A 314 19.17 0.89 -4.71
C GLU A 314 19.20 1.74 -6.00
N ALA A 315 18.38 2.78 -6.04
CA ALA A 315 18.25 3.72 -7.17
C ALA A 315 18.65 5.15 -6.80
N GLY A 316 19.22 5.36 -5.61
CA GLY A 316 19.57 6.70 -5.10
C GLY A 316 20.70 7.40 -5.84
N ASP A 317 21.55 6.64 -6.55
CA ASP A 317 22.71 7.18 -7.30
C ASP A 317 22.39 7.55 -8.77
N ILE A 318 21.15 7.27 -9.22
CA ILE A 318 20.72 7.61 -10.58
C ILE A 318 20.54 9.14 -10.68
N PRO A 319 21.03 9.79 -11.75
CA PRO A 319 20.82 11.22 -11.97
C PRO A 319 19.34 11.62 -11.86
N GLN A 320 19.07 12.75 -11.21
CA GLN A 320 17.69 13.20 -10.96
C GLN A 320 17.46 14.63 -11.45
N ILE A 321 16.26 14.88 -11.97
CA ILE A 321 15.70 16.21 -12.21
C ILE A 321 14.46 16.34 -11.34
N VAL A 322 14.31 17.48 -10.65
CA VAL A 322 13.10 17.79 -9.86
C VAL A 322 12.18 18.66 -10.69
N VAL A 323 10.92 18.27 -10.76
CA VAL A 323 9.84 19.01 -11.41
C VAL A 323 8.81 19.38 -10.36
N TYR A 324 8.63 20.65 -10.13
CA TYR A 324 7.59 21.20 -9.26
C TYR A 324 6.32 21.39 -10.09
N ASN A 325 5.26 20.69 -9.68
CA ASN A 325 3.95 20.67 -10.33
C ASN A 325 2.97 21.59 -9.59
#